data_990be1a0279c7a68e7691ee88e697ad0
#
_entry.id   990be1a0279c7a68e7691ee88e697ad0
#
_cell.length_a   1.000
_cell.length_b   1.000
_cell.length_c   1.000
_cell.angle_alpha   90.00
_cell.angle_beta   90.00
_cell.angle_gamma   90.00
#
_symmetry.space_group_name_H-M   'P 1'
#
loop_
_entity.id
_entity.type
_entity.pdbx_description
1 polymer ?
#
loop_
_entity_poly.entity_id
_entity_poly.type
_entity_poly.pdbx_seq_one_letter_code
_entity_poly.pdbx_strand_id
1 'polypeptide(L)'
;MLEKLYNMECLDYQKLIRIFSSKLGLSLNASFILMAILDNYRLNPNINSSNLASYTGKSKSEVEESIVELLNLDYIQIQLVMKNGKSTESYRLSPFFIKCERLLSEIRNEEEENDIKAINSVLEENLKRALARQELEQISDWLSDGKTKEEILEAVDVVKKTKNAFRMASVNKELYSSQKTSQSKGNDMISSVFAQMVKN
;
A
#
# COMPACT_ATOMS: atom_id res chain seq x y z
N MET A 1 -0.94 -11.56 -1.50
CA MET A 1 -1.94 -10.99 -0.55
C MET A 1 -3.13 -10.38 -1.29
N LEU A 2 -2.92 -9.50 -2.27
CA LEU A 2 -3.96 -8.78 -3.02
C LEU A 2 -4.96 -9.72 -3.73
N GLU A 3 -4.49 -10.82 -4.33
CA GLU A 3 -5.37 -11.80 -4.99
C GLU A 3 -6.37 -12.43 -4.00
N LYS A 4 -5.96 -12.70 -2.76
CA LYS A 4 -6.86 -13.18 -1.71
C LYS A 4 -7.92 -12.14 -1.36
N LEU A 5 -7.52 -10.87 -1.21
CA LEU A 5 -8.45 -9.77 -0.94
C LEU A 5 -9.44 -9.56 -2.09
N TYR A 6 -8.97 -9.69 -3.34
CA TYR A 6 -9.85 -9.67 -4.51
C TYR A 6 -10.88 -10.80 -4.47
N ASN A 7 -10.45 -12.04 -4.19
CA ASN A 7 -11.35 -13.19 -4.10
C ASN A 7 -12.35 -13.07 -2.95
N MET A 8 -12.01 -12.35 -1.87
CA MET A 8 -12.88 -12.06 -0.73
C MET A 8 -13.74 -10.80 -0.90
N GLU A 9 -13.69 -10.16 -2.05
CA GLU A 9 -14.39 -8.89 -2.36
C GLU A 9 -14.00 -7.69 -1.48
N CYS A 10 -12.81 -7.76 -0.88
CA CYS A 10 -12.26 -6.70 -0.02
C CYS A 10 -11.28 -5.76 -0.73
N LEU A 11 -11.05 -5.95 -2.04
CA LEU A 11 -10.12 -5.15 -2.83
C LEU A 11 -10.85 -4.29 -3.84
N ASP A 12 -10.69 -2.98 -3.76
CA ASP A 12 -11.05 -2.04 -4.84
C ASP A 12 -9.96 -2.06 -5.93
N TYR A 13 -10.02 -3.07 -6.80
CA TYR A 13 -9.07 -3.22 -7.91
C TYR A 13 -9.22 -2.13 -8.97
N GLN A 14 -10.39 -1.51 -9.12
CA GLN A 14 -10.59 -0.41 -10.05
C GLN A 14 -9.80 0.83 -9.60
N LYS A 15 -9.82 1.12 -8.30
CA LYS A 15 -8.99 2.16 -7.70
C LYS A 15 -7.51 1.83 -7.82
N LEU A 16 -7.13 0.57 -7.59
CA LEU A 16 -5.75 0.10 -7.73
C LEU A 16 -5.22 0.33 -9.15
N ILE A 17 -5.98 -0.08 -10.19
CA ILE A 17 -5.58 0.12 -11.58
C ILE A 17 -5.46 1.62 -11.92
N ARG A 18 -6.40 2.45 -11.47
CA ARG A 18 -6.37 3.91 -11.71
C ARG A 18 -5.15 4.58 -11.08
N ILE A 19 -4.81 4.23 -9.84
CA ILE A 19 -3.64 4.81 -9.14
C ILE A 19 -2.34 4.38 -9.82
N PHE A 20 -2.24 3.12 -10.23
CA PHE A 20 -1.02 2.57 -10.80
C PHE A 20 -0.96 2.61 -12.32
N SER A 21 -1.96 3.15 -13.02
CA SER A 21 -2.04 3.11 -14.49
C SER A 21 -0.75 3.55 -15.19
N SER A 22 -0.12 4.63 -14.74
CA SER A 22 1.15 5.12 -15.29
C SER A 22 2.34 4.21 -14.98
N LYS A 23 2.40 3.66 -13.76
CA LYS A 23 3.47 2.74 -13.33
C LYS A 23 3.33 1.35 -13.94
N LEU A 24 2.09 0.95 -14.26
CA LEU A 24 1.81 -0.31 -14.95
C LEU A 24 2.16 -0.26 -16.44
N GLY A 25 2.33 0.92 -17.03
CA GLY A 25 2.64 1.06 -18.46
C GLY A 25 1.54 0.52 -19.39
N LEU A 26 0.30 0.45 -18.91
CA LEU A 26 -0.85 -0.01 -19.68
C LEU A 26 -1.45 1.13 -20.50
N SER A 27 -1.86 0.83 -21.73
CA SER A 27 -2.72 1.73 -22.50
C SER A 27 -4.08 1.89 -21.80
N LEU A 28 -4.82 2.96 -22.14
CA LEU A 28 -6.17 3.17 -21.62
C LEU A 28 -7.11 2.01 -21.97
N ASN A 29 -6.98 1.49 -23.19
CA ASN A 29 -7.78 0.36 -23.65
C ASN A 29 -7.43 -0.91 -22.88
N ALA A 30 -6.15 -1.23 -22.70
CA ALA A 30 -5.72 -2.41 -21.94
C ALA A 30 -6.13 -2.29 -20.47
N SER A 31 -6.03 -1.12 -19.85
CA SER A 31 -6.51 -0.88 -18.48
C SER A 31 -8.02 -1.12 -18.35
N PHE A 32 -8.79 -0.64 -19.32
CA PHE A 32 -10.24 -0.83 -19.34
C PHE A 32 -10.63 -2.31 -19.55
N ILE A 33 -9.94 -3.00 -20.46
CA ILE A 33 -10.18 -4.44 -20.69
C ILE A 33 -9.73 -5.27 -19.46
N LEU A 34 -8.64 -4.91 -18.80
CA LEU A 34 -8.22 -5.56 -17.56
C LEU A 34 -9.28 -5.41 -16.45
N MET A 35 -9.86 -4.21 -16.30
CA MET A 35 -10.98 -4.00 -15.36
C MET A 35 -12.18 -4.87 -15.73
N ALA A 36 -12.55 -4.93 -17.02
CA ALA A 36 -13.64 -5.76 -17.49
C ALA A 36 -13.40 -7.26 -17.26
N ILE A 37 -12.15 -7.73 -17.41
CA ILE A 37 -11.77 -9.12 -17.07
C ILE A 37 -11.95 -9.35 -15.57
N LEU A 38 -11.44 -8.46 -14.72
CA LEU A 38 -11.56 -8.57 -13.26
C LEU A 38 -13.02 -8.54 -12.80
N ASP A 39 -13.85 -7.66 -13.36
CA ASP A 39 -15.30 -7.58 -13.07
C ASP A 39 -16.01 -8.93 -13.31
N ASN A 40 -15.66 -9.58 -14.40
CA ASN A 40 -16.35 -10.78 -14.86
C ASN A 40 -15.70 -12.09 -14.38
N TYR A 41 -14.43 -12.06 -13.97
CA TYR A 41 -13.63 -13.25 -13.67
C TYR A 41 -14.27 -14.16 -12.62
N ARG A 42 -14.87 -13.60 -11.59
CA ARG A 42 -15.53 -14.36 -10.52
C ARG A 42 -16.79 -15.07 -11.00
N LEU A 43 -17.53 -14.44 -11.92
CA LEU A 43 -18.77 -14.97 -12.46
C LEU A 43 -18.49 -15.97 -13.60
N ASN A 44 -17.53 -15.62 -14.43
CA ASN A 44 -17.16 -16.43 -15.59
C ASN A 44 -15.65 -16.31 -15.87
N PRO A 45 -14.79 -17.16 -15.26
CA PRO A 45 -13.35 -17.15 -15.52
C PRO A 45 -12.97 -17.51 -16.96
N ASN A 46 -13.90 -18.05 -17.76
CA ASN A 46 -13.71 -18.43 -19.16
C ASN A 46 -14.28 -17.38 -20.12
N ILE A 47 -14.24 -16.12 -19.74
CA ILE A 47 -14.72 -15.04 -20.61
C ILE A 47 -13.82 -14.91 -21.84
N ASN A 48 -14.42 -14.92 -23.02
CA ASN A 48 -13.70 -14.79 -24.31
C ASN A 48 -13.77 -13.36 -24.85
N SER A 49 -12.98 -13.09 -25.90
CA SER A 49 -12.92 -11.76 -26.53
C SER A 49 -14.28 -11.26 -27.04
N SER A 50 -15.13 -12.15 -27.54
CA SER A 50 -16.47 -11.78 -28.02
C SER A 50 -17.39 -11.35 -26.87
N ASN A 51 -17.34 -12.03 -25.75
CA ASN A 51 -18.12 -11.66 -24.55
C ASN A 51 -17.60 -10.35 -23.94
N LEU A 52 -16.28 -10.15 -23.91
CA LEU A 52 -15.66 -8.90 -23.46
C LEU A 52 -16.05 -7.72 -24.39
N ALA A 53 -16.06 -7.95 -25.71
CA ALA A 53 -16.50 -6.96 -26.68
C ALA A 53 -17.96 -6.52 -26.42
N SER A 54 -18.85 -7.51 -26.22
CA SER A 54 -20.26 -7.23 -25.90
C SER A 54 -20.42 -6.50 -24.56
N TYR A 55 -19.63 -6.85 -23.54
CA TYR A 55 -19.68 -6.23 -22.21
C TYR A 55 -19.14 -4.80 -22.20
N THR A 56 -18.06 -4.56 -22.95
CA THR A 56 -17.36 -3.26 -22.97
C THR A 56 -17.87 -2.29 -24.03
N GLY A 57 -18.67 -2.77 -25.00
CA GLY A 57 -19.11 -2.00 -26.17
C GLY A 57 -18.00 -1.71 -27.19
N LYS A 58 -16.84 -2.38 -27.06
CA LYS A 58 -15.72 -2.26 -27.99
C LYS A 58 -15.80 -3.27 -29.13
N SER A 59 -15.09 -3.00 -30.22
CA SER A 59 -14.92 -3.99 -31.26
C SER A 59 -14.09 -5.19 -30.77
N LYS A 60 -14.31 -6.34 -31.38
CA LYS A 60 -13.55 -7.56 -31.05
C LYS A 60 -12.04 -7.36 -31.28
N SER A 61 -11.65 -6.63 -32.33
CA SER A 61 -10.24 -6.33 -32.64
C SER A 61 -9.58 -5.53 -31.53
N GLU A 62 -10.22 -4.45 -31.05
CA GLU A 62 -9.70 -3.63 -29.94
C GLU A 62 -9.54 -4.43 -28.65
N VAL A 63 -10.46 -5.37 -28.38
CA VAL A 63 -10.37 -6.25 -27.22
C VAL A 63 -9.19 -7.21 -27.37
N GLU A 64 -9.04 -7.83 -28.55
CA GLU A 64 -7.94 -8.77 -28.83
C GLU A 64 -6.57 -8.08 -28.78
N GLU A 65 -6.44 -6.87 -29.32
CA GLU A 65 -5.23 -6.05 -29.21
C GLU A 65 -4.87 -5.74 -27.74
N SER A 66 -5.88 -5.38 -26.95
CA SER A 66 -5.70 -5.13 -25.52
C SER A 66 -5.31 -6.39 -24.73
N ILE A 67 -5.88 -7.54 -25.07
CA ILE A 67 -5.51 -8.82 -24.47
C ILE A 67 -4.05 -9.18 -24.83
N VAL A 68 -3.64 -8.97 -26.08
CA VAL A 68 -2.24 -9.18 -26.50
C VAL A 68 -1.29 -8.26 -25.73
N GLU A 69 -1.66 -6.99 -25.54
CA GLU A 69 -0.87 -6.07 -24.70
C GLU A 69 -0.74 -6.59 -23.26
N LEU A 70 -1.84 -7.01 -22.63
CA LEU A 70 -1.84 -7.57 -21.28
C LEU A 70 -1.00 -8.85 -21.16
N LEU A 71 -1.00 -9.71 -22.17
CA LEU A 71 -0.17 -10.92 -22.24
C LEU A 71 1.31 -10.56 -22.39
N ASN A 72 1.64 -9.66 -23.31
CA ASN A 72 3.02 -9.23 -23.58
C ASN A 72 3.65 -8.55 -22.37
N LEU A 73 2.86 -7.81 -21.61
CA LEU A 73 3.28 -7.18 -20.36
C LEU A 73 3.16 -8.11 -19.13
N ASP A 74 2.80 -9.39 -19.34
CA ASP A 74 2.65 -10.41 -18.30
C ASP A 74 1.75 -9.95 -17.14
N TYR A 75 0.59 -9.35 -17.47
CA TYR A 75 -0.46 -9.04 -16.48
C TYR A 75 -1.47 -10.16 -16.36
N ILE A 76 -1.69 -10.89 -17.44
CA ILE A 76 -2.55 -12.05 -17.50
C ILE A 76 -1.82 -13.20 -18.19
N GLN A 77 -2.25 -14.42 -17.91
CA GLN A 77 -1.80 -15.62 -18.62
C GLN A 77 -3.02 -16.41 -19.07
N ILE A 78 -2.94 -17.02 -20.25
CA ILE A 78 -3.97 -17.94 -20.72
C ILE A 78 -3.62 -19.35 -20.26
N GLN A 79 -4.58 -20.03 -19.65
CA GLN A 79 -4.48 -21.43 -19.27
C GLN A 79 -5.63 -22.22 -19.87
N LEU A 80 -5.36 -23.48 -20.23
CA LEU A 80 -6.39 -24.40 -20.70
C LEU A 80 -7.00 -25.11 -19.48
N VAL A 81 -8.31 -25.01 -19.35
CA VAL A 81 -9.09 -25.67 -18.29
C VAL A 81 -10.07 -26.65 -18.92
N MET A 82 -10.09 -27.88 -18.43
CA MET A 82 -11.07 -28.88 -18.86
C MET A 82 -12.40 -28.64 -18.17
N LYS A 83 -13.47 -28.36 -18.95
CA LYS A 83 -14.82 -28.16 -18.43
C LYS A 83 -15.78 -29.06 -19.27
N ASN A 84 -16.47 -29.95 -18.57
CA ASN A 84 -17.43 -30.91 -19.23
C ASN A 84 -16.81 -31.69 -20.42
N GLY A 85 -15.55 -32.12 -20.28
CA GLY A 85 -14.83 -32.85 -21.31
C GLY A 85 -14.34 -32.03 -22.50
N LYS A 86 -14.51 -30.69 -22.47
CA LYS A 86 -13.99 -29.75 -23.48
C LYS A 86 -12.90 -28.89 -22.89
N SER A 87 -11.84 -28.68 -23.64
CA SER A 87 -10.79 -27.71 -23.29
C SER A 87 -11.32 -26.32 -23.57
N THR A 88 -11.26 -25.44 -22.55
CA THR A 88 -11.64 -24.03 -22.65
C THR A 88 -10.49 -23.14 -22.15
N GLU A 89 -10.30 -22.00 -22.77
CA GLU A 89 -9.34 -21.01 -22.32
C GLU A 89 -9.88 -20.27 -21.09
N SER A 90 -9.00 -19.99 -20.15
CA SER A 90 -9.27 -19.19 -18.97
C SER A 90 -8.11 -18.25 -18.70
N TYR A 91 -8.38 -17.08 -18.15
CA TYR A 91 -7.34 -16.14 -17.73
C TYR A 91 -6.85 -16.48 -16.34
N ARG A 92 -5.54 -16.38 -16.14
CA ARG A 92 -4.90 -16.38 -14.82
C ARG A 92 -4.47 -14.97 -14.49
N LEU A 93 -4.95 -14.45 -13.36
CA LEU A 93 -4.75 -13.06 -12.94
C LEU A 93 -3.66 -12.88 -11.88
N SER A 94 -3.10 -13.98 -11.36
CA SER A 94 -2.03 -13.93 -10.34
C SER A 94 -0.86 -13.02 -10.72
N PRO A 95 -0.38 -12.96 -12.00
CA PRO A 95 0.72 -12.06 -12.37
C PRO A 95 0.39 -10.58 -12.14
N PHE A 96 -0.83 -10.15 -12.42
CA PHE A 96 -1.28 -8.78 -12.15
C PHE A 96 -1.16 -8.44 -10.66
N PHE A 97 -1.67 -9.30 -9.78
CA PHE A 97 -1.62 -9.05 -8.34
C PHE A 97 -0.19 -9.04 -7.80
N ILE A 98 0.68 -9.93 -8.29
CA ILE A 98 2.11 -9.96 -7.92
C ILE A 98 2.80 -8.65 -8.30
N LYS A 99 2.54 -8.13 -9.51
CA LYS A 99 3.11 -6.84 -9.94
C LYS A 99 2.59 -5.67 -9.10
N CYS A 100 1.31 -5.67 -8.77
CA CYS A 100 0.74 -4.64 -7.89
C CYS A 100 1.34 -4.71 -6.47
N GLU A 101 1.54 -5.91 -5.92
CA GLU A 101 2.20 -6.09 -4.62
C GLU A 101 3.63 -5.56 -4.62
N ARG A 102 4.37 -5.80 -5.70
CA ARG A 102 5.73 -5.28 -5.88
C ARG A 102 5.75 -3.75 -5.94
N LEU A 103 4.87 -3.15 -6.76
CA LEU A 103 4.74 -1.68 -6.86
C LEU A 103 4.39 -1.04 -5.53
N LEU A 104 3.49 -1.64 -4.75
CA LEU A 104 3.16 -1.17 -3.40
C LEU A 104 4.36 -1.21 -2.47
N SER A 105 5.17 -2.28 -2.54
CA SER A 105 6.39 -2.39 -1.75
C SER A 105 7.44 -1.35 -2.15
N GLU A 106 7.60 -1.09 -3.44
CA GLU A 106 8.52 -0.07 -3.97
C GLU A 106 8.11 1.33 -3.47
N ILE A 107 6.81 1.68 -3.55
CA ILE A 107 6.30 2.97 -3.07
C ILE A 107 6.54 3.12 -1.56
N ARG A 108 6.24 2.09 -0.78
CA ARG A 108 6.48 2.14 0.67
C ARG A 108 7.96 2.36 0.99
N ASN A 109 8.85 1.67 0.29
CA ASN A 109 10.29 1.85 0.50
C ASN A 109 10.75 3.27 0.11
N GLU A 110 10.22 3.85 -0.98
CA GLU A 110 10.50 5.23 -1.38
C GLU A 110 10.01 6.24 -0.33
N GLU A 111 8.83 6.01 0.27
CA GLU A 111 8.28 6.85 1.34
C GLU A 111 9.15 6.75 2.61
N GLU A 112 9.51 5.53 3.03
CA GLU A 112 10.40 5.31 4.18
C GLU A 112 11.77 5.99 4.00
N GLU A 113 12.38 5.89 2.81
CA GLU A 113 13.64 6.58 2.52
C GLU A 113 13.50 8.11 2.57
N ASN A 114 12.41 8.66 2.06
CA ASN A 114 12.15 10.09 2.08
C ASN A 114 11.92 10.58 3.51
N ASP A 115 11.23 9.81 4.34
CA ASP A 115 11.01 10.12 5.74
C ASP A 115 12.32 10.12 6.54
N ILE A 116 13.19 9.11 6.32
CA ILE A 116 14.52 9.05 6.91
C ILE A 116 15.35 10.28 6.51
N LYS A 117 15.36 10.64 5.22
CA LYS A 117 16.10 11.82 4.74
C LYS A 117 15.60 13.11 5.38
N ALA A 118 14.28 13.28 5.51
CA ALA A 118 13.69 14.44 6.15
C ALA A 118 14.03 14.52 7.65
N ILE A 119 13.94 13.40 8.38
CA ILE A 119 14.31 13.32 9.79
C ILE A 119 15.80 13.65 9.97
N ASN A 120 16.67 13.04 9.17
CA ASN A 120 18.12 13.27 9.20
C ASN A 120 18.45 14.75 9.03
N SER A 121 17.87 15.39 7.99
CA SER A 121 18.10 16.82 7.71
C SER A 121 17.76 17.71 8.91
N VAL A 122 16.60 17.48 9.54
CA VAL A 122 16.16 18.27 10.69
C VAL A 122 17.05 18.03 11.91
N LEU A 123 17.47 16.79 12.15
CA LEU A 123 18.36 16.46 13.27
C LEU A 123 19.76 17.04 13.08
N GLU A 124 20.34 16.96 11.88
CA GLU A 124 21.65 17.55 11.54
C GLU A 124 21.64 19.07 11.68
N GLU A 125 20.57 19.73 11.25
CA GLU A 125 20.39 21.18 11.43
C GLU A 125 20.42 21.57 12.91
N ASN A 126 19.73 20.81 13.77
CA ASN A 126 19.68 21.10 15.21
C ASN A 126 20.98 20.73 15.95
N LEU A 127 21.66 19.65 15.54
CA LEU A 127 22.95 19.22 16.07
C LEU A 127 24.13 20.05 15.52
N LYS A 128 23.93 20.77 14.40
CA LYS A 128 24.95 21.53 13.66
C LYS A 128 26.14 20.66 13.22
N ARG A 129 25.89 19.40 12.93
CA ARG A 129 26.84 18.42 12.41
C ARG A 129 26.14 17.27 11.75
N ALA A 130 26.86 16.50 10.93
CA ALA A 130 26.36 15.23 10.40
C ALA A 130 26.06 14.22 11.53
N LEU A 131 25.07 13.37 11.29
CA LEU A 131 24.71 12.29 12.20
C LEU A 131 25.79 11.20 12.21
N ALA A 132 26.10 10.72 13.41
CA ALA A 132 26.96 9.57 13.58
C ALA A 132 26.19 8.26 13.24
N ARG A 133 26.92 7.19 12.92
CA ARG A 133 26.31 5.89 12.59
C ARG A 133 25.31 5.40 13.65
N GLN A 134 25.64 5.51 14.91
CA GLN A 134 24.75 5.13 16.02
C GLN A 134 23.45 5.96 16.06
N GLU A 135 23.51 7.23 15.66
CA GLU A 135 22.34 8.12 15.60
C GLU A 135 21.44 7.76 14.41
N LEU A 136 22.02 7.34 13.27
CA LEU A 136 21.27 6.82 12.14
C LEU A 136 20.60 5.47 12.48
N GLU A 137 21.29 4.57 13.18
CA GLU A 137 20.73 3.32 13.68
C GLU A 137 19.56 3.61 14.64
N GLN A 138 19.68 4.58 15.54
CA GLN A 138 18.61 4.98 16.44
C GLN A 138 17.35 5.52 15.73
N ILE A 139 17.52 6.24 14.62
CA ILE A 139 16.37 6.68 13.81
C ILE A 139 15.66 5.49 13.15
N SER A 140 16.44 4.52 12.64
CA SER A 140 15.87 3.27 12.12
C SER A 140 15.12 2.48 13.20
N ASP A 141 15.62 2.46 14.43
CA ASP A 141 14.95 1.80 15.56
C ASP A 141 13.61 2.49 15.87
N TRP A 142 13.55 3.82 15.88
CA TRP A 142 12.30 4.54 16.11
C TRP A 142 11.24 4.22 15.07
N LEU A 143 11.62 4.19 13.79
CA LEU A 143 10.70 3.83 12.69
C LEU A 143 10.26 2.36 12.78
N SER A 144 11.18 1.46 13.14
CA SER A 144 10.90 0.03 13.35
C SER A 144 9.97 -0.21 14.55
N ASP A 145 10.04 0.63 15.57
CA ASP A 145 9.14 0.64 16.73
C ASP A 145 7.76 1.26 16.40
N GLY A 146 7.53 1.61 15.12
CA GLY A 146 6.26 2.14 14.62
C GLY A 146 6.06 3.63 14.87
N LYS A 147 7.13 4.38 15.19
CA LYS A 147 7.06 5.84 15.27
C LYS A 147 6.95 6.45 13.89
N THR A 148 6.02 7.39 13.71
CA THR A 148 5.88 8.12 12.47
C THR A 148 6.89 9.26 12.39
N LYS A 149 7.16 9.73 11.16
CA LYS A 149 7.99 10.91 10.94
C LYS A 149 7.46 12.13 11.71
N GLU A 150 6.14 12.32 11.71
CA GLU A 150 5.48 13.44 12.39
C GLU A 150 5.73 13.39 13.90
N GLU A 151 5.60 12.22 14.53
CA GLU A 151 5.89 12.04 15.96
C GLU A 151 7.34 12.34 16.30
N ILE A 152 8.28 11.91 15.44
CA ILE A 152 9.71 12.16 15.62
C ILE A 152 10.01 13.67 15.51
N LEU A 153 9.47 14.33 14.47
CA LEU A 153 9.67 15.77 14.27
C LEU A 153 9.02 16.61 15.37
N GLU A 154 7.86 16.20 15.89
CA GLU A 154 7.22 16.85 17.04
C GLU A 154 8.09 16.73 18.30
N ALA A 155 8.66 15.55 18.57
CA ALA A 155 9.58 15.35 19.69
C ALA A 155 10.85 16.22 19.55
N VAL A 156 11.38 16.36 18.32
CA VAL A 156 12.50 17.27 18.03
C VAL A 156 12.13 18.72 18.36
N ASP A 157 10.95 19.18 17.95
CA ASP A 157 10.48 20.54 18.20
C ASP A 157 10.27 20.82 19.69
N VAL A 158 9.73 19.87 20.45
CA VAL A 158 9.56 19.97 21.89
C VAL A 158 10.94 20.12 22.56
N VAL A 159 11.91 19.27 22.20
CA VAL A 159 13.27 19.32 22.75
C VAL A 159 13.96 20.64 22.41
N LYS A 160 13.81 21.14 21.18
CA LYS A 160 14.35 22.43 20.75
C LYS A 160 13.82 23.62 21.58
N LYS A 161 12.52 23.58 21.92
CA LYS A 161 11.87 24.65 22.71
C LYS A 161 12.18 24.58 24.23
N THR A 162 12.40 23.35 24.75
CA THR A 162 12.47 23.13 26.20
C THR A 162 13.90 22.96 26.75
N LYS A 163 14.90 22.70 25.91
CA LYS A 163 16.26 22.38 26.31
C LYS A 163 17.25 23.42 25.82
N ASN A 164 18.20 23.82 26.70
CA ASN A 164 19.32 24.70 26.34
C ASN A 164 20.35 24.05 25.41
N ALA A 165 20.41 22.71 25.40
CA ALA A 165 21.27 21.93 24.50
C ALA A 165 20.48 20.81 23.84
N PHE A 166 20.48 20.77 22.51
CA PHE A 166 19.85 19.72 21.73
C PHE A 166 20.71 18.45 21.75
N ARG A 167 20.11 17.33 22.10
CA ARG A 167 20.77 16.00 22.15
C ARG A 167 19.80 14.91 21.70
N MET A 168 20.28 13.91 20.95
CA MET A 168 19.51 12.73 20.52
C MET A 168 18.84 12.00 21.70
N ALA A 169 19.56 11.83 22.82
CA ALA A 169 19.01 11.22 24.04
C ALA A 169 17.78 11.97 24.61
N SER A 170 17.70 13.30 24.39
CA SER A 170 16.54 14.10 24.81
C SER A 170 15.35 13.86 23.89
N VAL A 171 15.58 13.75 22.58
CA VAL A 171 14.55 13.41 21.59
C VAL A 171 14.01 12.01 21.88
N ASN A 172 14.88 11.04 22.09
CA ASN A 172 14.49 9.67 22.45
C ASN A 172 13.60 9.63 23.71
N LYS A 173 14.00 10.37 24.76
CA LYS A 173 13.21 10.45 25.99
C LYS A 173 11.83 11.05 25.73
N GLU A 174 11.73 12.13 24.96
CA GLU A 174 10.47 12.80 24.63
C GLU A 174 9.54 11.88 23.84
N LEU A 175 10.08 11.23 22.80
CA LEU A 175 9.36 10.33 21.91
C LEU A 175 8.67 9.17 22.63
N TYR A 176 9.32 8.63 23.70
CA TYR A 176 8.75 7.53 24.49
C TYR A 176 8.03 8.00 25.77
N SER A 177 8.19 9.26 26.20
CA SER A 177 7.43 9.81 27.33
C SER A 177 5.99 10.14 26.95
N SER A 178 5.76 10.60 25.73
CA SER A 178 4.43 10.94 25.20
C SER A 178 3.49 9.75 25.11
N GLN A 179 4.03 8.51 24.96
CA GLN A 179 3.21 7.28 24.94
C GLN A 179 2.55 6.95 26.29
N LYS A 180 3.16 7.31 27.42
CA LYS A 180 2.57 7.05 28.74
C LYS A 180 1.29 7.86 28.96
N THR A 181 1.19 9.04 28.36
CA THR A 181 0.05 9.95 28.52
C THR A 181 -1.14 9.56 27.63
N SER A 182 -0.91 9.00 26.45
CA SER A 182 -1.97 8.55 25.56
C SER A 182 -2.58 7.21 25.96
N GLN A 183 -1.80 6.28 26.50
CA GLN A 183 -2.31 5.00 27.01
C GLN A 183 -3.15 5.18 28.30
N SER A 184 -2.80 6.16 29.17
CA SER A 184 -3.62 6.42 30.36
C SER A 184 -4.98 7.02 29.98
N LYS A 185 -5.02 7.96 29.03
CA LYS A 185 -6.29 8.56 28.56
C LYS A 185 -7.18 7.57 27.83
N GLY A 186 -6.63 6.64 27.05
CA GLY A 186 -7.38 5.58 26.36
C GLY A 186 -8.00 4.59 27.33
N ASN A 187 -7.29 4.15 28.35
CA ASN A 187 -7.79 3.24 29.38
C ASN A 187 -8.87 3.90 30.26
N ASP A 188 -8.71 5.17 30.62
CA ASP A 188 -9.72 5.90 31.41
C ASP A 188 -11.02 6.08 30.60
N MET A 189 -10.94 6.33 29.29
CA MET A 189 -12.10 6.48 28.43
C MET A 189 -12.84 5.15 28.23
N ILE A 190 -12.13 4.07 28.01
CA ILE A 190 -12.70 2.72 27.88
C ILE A 190 -13.33 2.29 29.21
N SER A 191 -12.66 2.51 30.34
CA SER A 191 -13.18 2.21 31.67
C SER A 191 -14.44 3.00 32.00
N SER A 192 -14.52 4.28 31.59
CA SER A 192 -15.72 5.10 31.80
C SER A 192 -16.91 4.64 30.94
N VAL A 193 -16.66 4.21 29.71
CA VAL A 193 -17.71 3.67 28.82
C VAL A 193 -18.23 2.32 29.34
N PHE A 194 -17.35 1.43 29.80
CA PHE A 194 -17.75 0.17 30.42
C PHE A 194 -18.54 0.38 31.71
N ALA A 195 -18.16 1.35 32.57
CA ALA A 195 -18.88 1.66 33.78
C ALA A 195 -20.30 2.25 33.53
N GLN A 196 -20.51 2.90 32.39
CA GLN A 196 -21.85 3.36 31.97
C GLN A 196 -22.71 2.23 31.38
N MET A 197 -22.13 1.23 30.74
CA MET A 197 -22.88 0.08 30.19
C MET A 197 -23.34 -0.93 31.25
N VAL A 198 -22.67 -0.99 32.39
CA VAL A 198 -23.00 -1.92 33.48
C VAL A 198 -24.08 -1.36 34.47
N LYS A 199 -24.47 -0.09 34.32
CA LYS A 199 -25.46 0.59 35.19
C LYS A 199 -26.87 0.65 34.64
N ASN A 200 -27.20 -0.09 33.58
CA ASN A 200 -28.57 -0.21 33.05
C ASN A 200 -29.06 -1.65 33.13
#